data_1f35588ec9846a36f2e1fbe186b0096e
#
_entry.id   1f35588ec9846a36f2e1fbe186b0096e
#
_cell.length_a   1.000
_cell.length_b   1.000
_cell.length_c   1.000
_cell.angle_alpha   90.00
_cell.angle_beta   90.00
_cell.angle_gamma   90.00
#
_symmetry.space_group_name_H-M   'P 1'
#
loop_
_entity.id
_entity.type
_entity.pdbx_description
1 polymer ?
#
loop_
_entity_poly.entity_id
_entity_poly.type
_entity_poly.pdbx_seq_one_letter_code
_entity_poly.pdbx_strand_id
1 'polypeptide(L)'
;GGWQAQLAALCHAFRELAHLHPGAFLIFVTNEKWADNELSIHEAFFGVLRIAGFDDRKTVNASRQLLAYVESFAWGELTDWHRPYSAQERQELDQVLADGRYPVTKSLADVMTSTNADTEFRFGLNILLAGLETELGRT
;
A
#
# COMPACT_ATOMS: atom_id res chain seq x y z
N GLY A 1 20.75 -2.01 -8.40
CA GLY A 1 19.38 -2.48 -8.48
C GLY A 1 18.57 -1.64 -9.46
N GLY A 2 17.62 -2.26 -10.16
CA GLY A 2 16.76 -1.56 -11.11
C GLY A 2 15.85 -0.53 -10.42
N TRP A 3 15.17 0.28 -11.21
CA TRP A 3 14.25 1.31 -10.71
C TRP A 3 13.11 0.71 -9.84
N GLN A 4 12.65 -0.51 -10.15
CA GLN A 4 11.64 -1.21 -9.33
C GLN A 4 12.13 -1.44 -7.91
N ALA A 5 13.37 -1.89 -7.74
CA ALA A 5 13.95 -2.10 -6.41
C ALA A 5 14.11 -0.78 -5.63
N GLN A 6 14.44 0.32 -6.33
CA GLN A 6 14.54 1.64 -5.70
C GLN A 6 13.15 2.15 -5.25
N LEU A 7 12.12 2.02 -6.09
CA LEU A 7 10.75 2.37 -5.70
C LEU A 7 10.23 1.49 -4.56
N ALA A 8 10.51 0.19 -4.59
CA ALA A 8 10.16 -0.71 -3.50
C ALA A 8 10.81 -0.26 -2.19
N ALA A 9 12.09 0.08 -2.21
CA ALA A 9 12.80 0.58 -1.04
C ALA A 9 12.19 1.88 -0.49
N LEU A 10 11.81 2.82 -1.36
CA LEU A 10 11.12 4.06 -0.97
C LEU A 10 9.75 3.77 -0.33
N CYS A 11 8.97 2.86 -0.92
CA CYS A 11 7.67 2.47 -0.37
C CYS A 11 7.80 1.80 1.01
N HIS A 12 8.76 0.89 1.19
CA HIS A 12 9.04 0.27 2.48
C HIS A 12 9.50 1.30 3.53
N ALA A 13 10.40 2.21 3.15
CA ALA A 13 10.88 3.25 4.06
C ALA A 13 9.74 4.18 4.50
N PHE A 14 8.84 4.55 3.59
CA PHE A 14 7.69 5.40 3.92
C PHE A 14 6.68 4.68 4.82
N ARG A 15 6.40 3.40 4.58
CA ARG A 15 5.60 2.56 5.48
C ARG A 15 6.22 2.47 6.87
N GLU A 16 7.53 2.23 6.95
CA GLU A 16 8.26 2.16 8.23
C GLU A 16 8.20 3.49 8.98
N LEU A 17 8.36 4.62 8.28
CA LEU A 17 8.22 5.95 8.88
C LEU A 17 6.84 6.16 9.52
N ALA A 18 5.78 5.66 8.90
CA ALA A 18 4.43 5.72 9.46
C ALA A 18 4.32 4.93 10.76
N HIS A 19 4.96 3.77 10.86
CA HIS A 19 5.00 2.96 12.08
C HIS A 19 5.83 3.59 13.20
N LEU A 20 6.97 4.19 12.85
CA LEU A 20 7.85 4.86 13.81
C LEU A 20 7.25 6.16 14.35
N HIS A 21 6.49 6.88 13.52
CA HIS A 21 5.94 8.20 13.82
C HIS A 21 4.45 8.31 13.45
N PRO A 22 3.56 7.50 14.07
CA PRO A 22 2.15 7.43 13.66
C PRO A 22 1.43 8.76 13.76
N GLY A 23 1.70 9.57 14.76
CA GLY A 23 1.11 10.92 14.90
C GLY A 23 1.53 11.86 13.78
N ALA A 24 2.81 11.88 13.43
CA ALA A 24 3.33 12.68 12.32
C ALA A 24 2.77 12.19 10.97
N PHE A 25 2.62 10.89 10.79
CA PHE A 25 2.01 10.32 9.59
C PHE A 25 0.55 10.74 9.44
N LEU A 26 -0.24 10.69 10.52
CA LEU A 26 -1.63 11.15 10.50
C LEU A 26 -1.74 12.63 10.13
N ILE A 27 -0.86 13.46 10.68
CA ILE A 27 -0.78 14.88 10.31
C ILE A 27 -0.41 15.03 8.82
N PHE A 28 0.56 14.27 8.33
CA PHE A 28 0.99 14.30 6.94
C PHE A 28 -0.16 13.98 5.96
N VAL A 29 -0.94 12.91 6.22
CA VAL A 29 -2.02 12.48 5.31
C VAL A 29 -3.29 13.34 5.41
N THR A 30 -3.46 14.12 6.47
CA THR A 30 -4.67 14.93 6.72
C THR A 30 -4.47 16.43 6.52
N ASN A 31 -3.23 16.92 6.43
CA ASN A 31 -2.93 18.33 6.28
C ASN A 31 -2.89 18.82 4.82
N GLU A 32 -2.94 20.16 4.70
CA GLU A 32 -2.80 20.83 3.41
C GLU A 32 -1.43 20.55 2.79
N LYS A 33 -1.47 20.33 1.50
CA LYS A 33 -0.33 19.98 0.64
C LYS A 33 0.66 21.14 0.54
N TRP A 34 1.90 20.81 0.22
CA TRP A 34 3.03 21.70 -0.07
C TRP A 34 3.96 22.02 1.12
N ALA A 35 3.97 21.19 2.16
CA ALA A 35 5.06 21.24 3.13
C ALA A 35 6.36 20.67 2.53
N ASP A 36 7.53 21.16 2.99
CA ASP A 36 8.84 20.70 2.50
C ASP A 36 9.00 19.18 2.56
N ASN A 37 8.45 18.55 3.59
CA ASN A 37 8.50 17.09 3.76
C ASN A 37 7.75 16.36 2.64
N GLU A 38 6.59 16.87 2.21
CA GLU A 38 5.81 16.27 1.12
C GLU A 38 6.55 16.41 -0.21
N LEU A 39 7.09 17.59 -0.48
CA LEU A 39 7.87 17.83 -1.70
C LEU A 39 9.12 16.96 -1.74
N SER A 40 9.80 16.72 -0.63
CA SER A 40 10.95 15.82 -0.55
C SER A 40 10.60 14.39 -0.88
N ILE A 41 9.44 13.91 -0.45
CA ILE A 41 8.95 12.57 -0.78
C ILE A 41 8.65 12.48 -2.28
N HIS A 42 7.92 13.46 -2.83
CA HIS A 42 7.65 13.52 -4.27
C HIS A 42 8.93 13.54 -5.10
N GLU A 43 9.91 14.36 -4.70
CA GLU A 43 11.20 14.47 -5.40
C GLU A 43 11.93 13.13 -5.47
N ALA A 44 11.92 12.34 -4.39
CA ALA A 44 12.53 11.02 -4.38
C ALA A 44 11.86 10.06 -5.36
N PHE A 45 10.51 9.98 -5.36
CA PHE A 45 9.77 9.13 -6.30
C PHE A 45 9.89 9.59 -7.74
N PHE A 46 9.75 10.90 -7.99
CA PHE A 46 9.89 11.48 -9.33
C PHE A 46 11.27 11.23 -9.90
N GLY A 47 12.32 11.40 -9.10
CA GLY A 47 13.70 11.16 -9.53
C GLY A 47 13.92 9.75 -10.06
N VAL A 48 13.47 8.73 -9.33
CA VAL A 48 13.59 7.34 -9.75
C VAL A 48 12.79 7.07 -11.04
N LEU A 49 11.55 7.55 -11.11
CA LEU A 49 10.67 7.34 -12.27
C LEU A 49 11.19 8.02 -13.52
N ARG A 50 11.71 9.25 -13.40
CA ARG A 50 12.33 9.99 -14.53
C ARG A 50 13.57 9.29 -15.05
N ILE A 51 14.45 8.83 -14.18
CA ILE A 51 15.66 8.08 -14.56
C ILE A 51 15.28 6.76 -15.24
N ALA A 52 14.18 6.12 -14.82
CA ALA A 52 13.65 4.92 -15.45
C ALA A 52 13.09 5.15 -16.87
N GLY A 53 12.82 6.41 -17.25
CA GLY A 53 12.33 6.78 -18.57
C GLY A 53 10.83 7.08 -18.67
N PHE A 54 10.14 7.24 -17.55
CA PHE A 54 8.74 7.67 -17.55
C PHE A 54 8.63 9.13 -18.02
N ASP A 55 7.66 9.44 -18.86
CA ASP A 55 7.31 10.82 -19.21
C ASP A 55 6.71 11.57 -18.02
N ASP A 56 6.51 12.88 -18.16
CA ASP A 56 6.06 13.75 -17.07
C ASP A 56 4.71 13.30 -16.50
N ARG A 57 3.75 12.96 -17.35
CA ARG A 57 2.42 12.54 -16.90
C ARG A 57 2.45 11.18 -16.22
N LYS A 58 3.13 10.21 -16.81
CA LYS A 58 3.30 8.88 -16.23
C LYS A 58 4.08 8.94 -14.91
N THR A 59 5.11 9.79 -14.82
CA THR A 59 5.87 10.02 -13.58
C THR A 59 4.96 10.49 -12.45
N VAL A 60 4.14 11.52 -12.68
CA VAL A 60 3.23 12.04 -11.67
C VAL A 60 2.16 10.99 -11.29
N ASN A 61 1.57 10.34 -12.27
CA ASN A 61 0.52 9.34 -12.03
C ASN A 61 1.07 8.11 -11.28
N ALA A 62 2.22 7.59 -11.68
CA ALA A 62 2.87 6.45 -11.02
C ALA A 62 3.22 6.77 -9.55
N SER A 63 3.82 7.93 -9.30
CA SER A 63 4.13 8.37 -7.95
C SER A 63 2.88 8.46 -7.08
N ARG A 64 1.80 9.05 -7.59
CA ARG A 64 0.53 9.15 -6.87
C ARG A 64 -0.07 7.78 -6.52
N GLN A 65 0.00 6.82 -7.44
CA GLN A 65 -0.50 5.46 -7.16
C GLN A 65 0.33 4.76 -6.09
N LEU A 66 1.66 4.85 -6.15
CA LEU A 66 2.54 4.27 -5.14
C LEU A 66 2.33 4.89 -3.76
N LEU A 67 2.28 6.22 -3.69
CA LEU A 67 2.06 6.93 -2.42
C LEU A 67 0.68 6.62 -1.85
N ALA A 68 -0.38 6.67 -2.66
CA ALA A 68 -1.74 6.32 -2.22
C ALA A 68 -1.81 4.89 -1.68
N TYR A 69 -1.13 3.94 -2.32
CA TYR A 69 -1.04 2.57 -1.85
C TYR A 69 -0.38 2.48 -0.47
N VAL A 70 0.80 3.08 -0.30
CA VAL A 70 1.53 3.06 0.97
C VAL A 70 0.75 3.75 2.08
N GLU A 71 0.20 4.93 1.80
CA GLU A 71 -0.60 5.71 2.76
C GLU A 71 -1.83 4.95 3.22
N SER A 72 -2.59 4.38 2.29
CA SER A 72 -3.79 3.59 2.61
C SER A 72 -3.45 2.33 3.39
N PHE A 73 -2.38 1.63 3.01
CA PHE A 73 -1.95 0.42 3.70
C PHE A 73 -1.47 0.73 5.13
N ALA A 74 -0.60 1.73 5.29
CA ALA A 74 -0.11 2.14 6.61
C ALA A 74 -1.25 2.66 7.51
N TRP A 75 -2.20 3.41 6.97
CA TRP A 75 -3.41 3.78 7.70
C TRP A 75 -4.17 2.56 8.20
N GLY A 76 -4.36 1.55 7.34
CA GLY A 76 -5.03 0.30 7.71
C GLY A 76 -4.30 -0.44 8.85
N GLU A 77 -2.97 -0.44 8.84
CA GLU A 77 -2.17 -1.02 9.92
C GLU A 77 -2.32 -0.24 11.24
N LEU A 78 -2.31 1.09 11.18
CA LEU A 78 -2.46 1.96 12.36
C LEU A 78 -3.87 1.93 12.95
N THR A 79 -4.87 1.49 12.19
CA THR A 79 -6.28 1.37 12.60
C THR A 79 -6.71 -0.09 12.77
N ASP A 80 -5.79 -1.01 12.89
CA ASP A 80 -6.01 -2.45 13.11
C ASP A 80 -6.75 -3.20 11.99
N TRP A 81 -6.78 -2.66 10.77
CA TRP A 81 -7.42 -3.33 9.62
C TRP A 81 -6.59 -4.50 9.09
N HIS A 82 -5.26 -4.46 9.24
CA HIS A 82 -4.32 -5.47 8.76
C HIS A 82 -3.80 -6.35 9.90
N ARG A 83 -4.68 -6.84 10.77
CA ARG A 83 -4.34 -7.80 11.81
C ARG A 83 -5.16 -9.10 11.66
N PRO A 84 -4.64 -10.22 12.14
CA PRO A 84 -5.43 -11.45 12.21
C PRO A 84 -6.67 -11.27 13.07
N TYR A 85 -7.74 -11.97 12.74
CA TYR A 85 -8.94 -11.99 13.56
C TYR A 85 -8.69 -12.72 14.89
N SER A 86 -9.30 -12.25 15.96
CA SER A 86 -9.39 -13.01 17.21
C SER A 86 -10.29 -14.23 17.03
N ALA A 87 -10.21 -15.19 17.95
CA ALA A 87 -11.08 -16.35 17.95
C ALA A 87 -12.57 -15.96 18.03
N GLN A 88 -12.90 -14.93 18.78
CA GLN A 88 -14.26 -14.40 18.90
C GLN A 88 -14.75 -13.79 17.57
N GLU A 89 -13.95 -12.93 16.94
CA GLU A 89 -14.27 -12.31 15.66
C GLU A 89 -14.45 -13.37 14.57
N ARG A 90 -13.64 -14.42 14.59
CA ARG A 90 -13.78 -15.54 13.67
C ARG A 90 -15.11 -16.29 13.90
N GLN A 91 -15.48 -16.54 15.15
CA GLN A 91 -16.73 -17.19 15.49
C GLN A 91 -17.94 -16.35 15.05
N GLU A 92 -17.90 -15.04 15.26
CA GLU A 92 -18.94 -14.11 14.79
C GLU A 92 -19.08 -14.13 13.26
N LEU A 93 -17.96 -14.13 12.54
CA LEU A 93 -17.96 -14.27 11.09
C LEU A 93 -18.57 -15.61 10.65
N ASP A 94 -18.19 -16.72 11.28
CA ASP A 94 -18.73 -18.05 10.96
C ASP A 94 -20.25 -18.13 11.15
N GLN A 95 -20.78 -17.46 12.18
CA GLN A 95 -22.23 -17.35 12.41
C GLN A 95 -22.94 -16.58 11.28
N VAL A 96 -22.35 -15.47 10.84
CA VAL A 96 -22.90 -14.69 9.70
C VAL A 96 -22.84 -15.51 8.40
N LEU A 97 -21.79 -16.28 8.20
CA LEU A 97 -21.60 -17.09 6.98
C LEU A 97 -22.41 -18.40 6.97
N ALA A 98 -23.04 -18.78 8.10
CA ALA A 98 -23.75 -20.04 8.23
C ALA A 98 -25.02 -20.13 7.36
N ASP A 99 -25.65 -19.00 7.03
CA ASP A 99 -26.90 -18.95 6.25
C ASP A 99 -26.70 -19.17 4.74
N GLY A 100 -25.47 -19.28 4.27
CA GLY A 100 -25.13 -19.59 2.88
C GLY A 100 -25.26 -18.43 1.88
N ARG A 101 -25.55 -17.21 2.33
CA ARG A 101 -25.65 -16.03 1.44
C ARG A 101 -24.32 -15.64 0.77
N TYR A 102 -23.20 -16.00 1.38
CA TYR A 102 -21.86 -15.60 0.96
C TYR A 102 -20.95 -16.82 0.73
N PRO A 103 -21.26 -17.69 -0.24
CA PRO A 103 -20.52 -18.96 -0.40
C PRO A 103 -19.04 -18.77 -0.77
N VAL A 104 -18.70 -17.75 -1.57
CA VAL A 104 -17.30 -17.46 -1.92
C VAL A 104 -16.54 -16.95 -0.71
N THR A 105 -17.10 -15.99 0.03
CA THR A 105 -16.49 -15.48 1.27
C THR A 105 -16.26 -16.60 2.28
N LYS A 106 -17.25 -17.49 2.44
CA LYS A 106 -17.14 -18.66 3.32
C LYS A 106 -15.99 -19.58 2.92
N SER A 107 -15.78 -19.83 1.64
CA SER A 107 -14.69 -20.66 1.15
C SER A 107 -13.29 -20.04 1.37
N LEU A 108 -13.20 -18.71 1.54
CA LEU A 108 -11.97 -17.95 1.75
C LEU A 108 -11.78 -17.50 3.21
N ALA A 109 -12.69 -17.87 4.11
CA ALA A 109 -12.69 -17.33 5.47
C ALA A 109 -11.41 -17.60 6.24
N ASP A 110 -10.78 -18.77 6.07
CA ASP A 110 -9.52 -19.11 6.76
C ASP A 110 -8.37 -18.19 6.31
N VAL A 111 -8.26 -17.95 5.01
CA VAL A 111 -7.24 -17.07 4.45
C VAL A 111 -7.51 -15.61 4.83
N MET A 112 -8.77 -15.18 4.70
CA MET A 112 -9.19 -13.80 5.00
C MET A 112 -8.93 -13.41 6.46
N THR A 113 -9.05 -14.34 7.40
CA THR A 113 -8.91 -14.08 8.83
C THR A 113 -7.49 -14.32 9.38
N SER A 114 -6.58 -14.85 8.56
CA SER A 114 -5.18 -15.13 8.91
C SER A 114 -4.21 -14.19 8.21
N THR A 115 -4.50 -12.89 8.22
CA THR A 115 -3.73 -11.87 7.50
C THR A 115 -2.28 -11.77 7.98
N ASN A 116 -1.37 -11.46 7.04
CA ASN A 116 0.03 -11.10 7.32
C ASN A 116 0.34 -9.80 6.57
N ALA A 117 0.44 -8.69 7.29
CA ALA A 117 0.60 -7.36 6.72
C ALA A 117 1.84 -7.23 5.82
N ASP A 118 2.99 -7.82 6.21
CA ASP A 118 4.21 -7.73 5.39
C ASP A 118 4.08 -8.48 4.06
N THR A 119 3.44 -9.63 4.08
CA THR A 119 3.20 -10.42 2.87
C THR A 119 2.20 -9.72 1.95
N GLU A 120 1.13 -9.18 2.52
CA GLU A 120 0.10 -8.43 1.77
C GLU A 120 0.66 -7.15 1.17
N PHE A 121 1.45 -6.40 1.94
CA PHE A 121 2.10 -5.19 1.43
C PHE A 121 3.01 -5.49 0.24
N ARG A 122 3.86 -6.51 0.35
CA ARG A 122 4.73 -6.92 -0.76
C ARG A 122 3.95 -7.39 -1.98
N PHE A 123 2.87 -8.14 -1.76
CA PHE A 123 2.02 -8.61 -2.84
C PHE A 123 1.41 -7.45 -3.65
N GLY A 124 0.80 -6.48 -2.99
CA GLY A 124 0.21 -5.32 -3.65
C GLY A 124 1.26 -4.42 -4.32
N LEU A 125 2.40 -4.19 -3.65
CA LEU A 125 3.49 -3.41 -4.22
C LEU A 125 4.06 -4.06 -5.49
N ASN A 126 4.23 -5.38 -5.50
CA ASN A 126 4.71 -6.12 -6.68
C ASN A 126 3.74 -6.00 -7.86
N ILE A 127 2.43 -6.02 -7.62
CA ILE A 127 1.41 -5.80 -8.66
C ILE A 127 1.57 -4.40 -9.26
N LEU A 128 1.73 -3.37 -8.43
CA LEU A 128 1.91 -1.99 -8.90
C LEU A 128 3.19 -1.85 -9.73
N LEU A 129 4.31 -2.38 -9.25
CA LEU A 129 5.59 -2.29 -9.96
C LEU A 129 5.57 -3.03 -11.30
N ALA A 130 4.95 -4.21 -11.36
CA ALA A 130 4.77 -4.95 -12.63
C ALA A 130 3.86 -4.19 -13.60
N GLY A 131 2.80 -3.55 -13.10
CA GLY A 131 1.94 -2.68 -13.90
C GLY A 131 2.69 -1.48 -14.46
N LEU A 132 3.53 -0.83 -13.65
CA LEU A 132 4.37 0.29 -14.09
C LEU A 132 5.40 -0.12 -15.16
N GLU A 133 5.98 -1.30 -15.05
CA GLU A 133 6.87 -1.83 -16.09
C GLU A 133 6.15 -1.99 -17.43
N THR A 134 4.92 -2.48 -17.39
CA THR A 134 4.06 -2.58 -18.58
C THR A 134 3.76 -1.20 -19.16
N GLU A 135 3.47 -0.21 -18.33
CA GLU A 135 3.20 1.18 -18.77
C GLU A 135 4.45 1.88 -19.32
N LEU A 136 5.63 1.56 -18.82
CA LEU A 136 6.88 2.09 -19.35
C LEU A 136 7.13 1.62 -20.79
N GLY A 137 6.80 0.37 -21.12
CA GLY A 137 6.93 -0.22 -22.46
C GLY A 137 5.86 0.22 -23.47
N ARG A 138 4.82 0.93 -23.04
CA ARG A 138 3.77 1.48 -23.90
C ARG A 138 4.16 2.88 -24.39
N THR A 139 4.52 2.98 -25.64
CA THR A 139 4.73 4.26 -26.35
C THR A 139 3.43 4.90 -26.75
#